data_1fcccc5b642d91606d26fdc99f15fc8a
#
_entry.id   1fcccc5b642d91606d26fdc99f15fc8a
#
_cell.length_a   1.000
_cell.length_b   1.000
_cell.length_c   1.000
_cell.angle_alpha   90.00
_cell.angle_beta   90.00
_cell.angle_gamma   90.00
#
_symmetry.space_group_name_H-M   'P 1'
#
loop_
_entity.id
_entity.type
_entity.pdbx_description
1 polymer ?
#
loop_
_entity_poly.entity_id
_entity_poly.type
_entity_poly.pdbx_seq_one_letter_code
_entity_poly.pdbx_strand_id
1 'polypeptide(L)'
;MALVNEHFLKLPNNYLFSDIAKKVNAFKVSHPQKDLIRLGIGDVTQPLPQASIEAMHKAVDELASKETFRGYGPEQGYDFLIDAILKNDYASRGVHLESGEIFVSDGAKSDTGNIGDILRHDNSIGVTDPIYPVYIDSNVMCGRAGVLENGRWSNVVYLPCLSENNFIPAIPDRRIDILYLCYPNNPTGTVISKAELKKWVNYALENDTLILYDAAYEAYIQDPDIPHSIYEIKGAKKVAIEFRSFSKTAGFT
;
A
#
# COMPACT_ATOMS: atom_id res chain seq x y z
N MET A 1 34.40 -7.84 9.67
CA MET A 1 33.64 -7.15 8.61
C MET A 1 32.19 -7.60 8.70
N ALA A 2 31.22 -6.69 8.67
CA ALA A 2 29.82 -7.09 8.67
C ALA A 2 29.47 -7.85 7.38
N LEU A 3 28.63 -8.87 7.49
CA LEU A 3 28.13 -9.62 6.35
C LEU A 3 26.81 -9.00 5.87
N VAL A 4 26.59 -9.06 4.56
CA VAL A 4 25.35 -8.61 3.94
C VAL A 4 24.26 -9.65 4.16
N ASN A 5 23.01 -9.21 4.34
CA ASN A 5 21.87 -10.11 4.36
C ASN A 5 21.73 -10.80 2.99
N GLU A 6 21.92 -12.11 2.96
CA GLU A 6 21.92 -12.92 1.74
C GLU A 6 20.59 -12.89 0.98
N HIS A 7 19.49 -12.60 1.66
CA HIS A 7 18.18 -12.51 1.01
C HIS A 7 18.11 -11.36 0.01
N PHE A 8 18.86 -10.27 0.21
CA PHE A 8 18.94 -9.17 -0.76
C PHE A 8 19.58 -9.60 -2.09
N LEU A 9 20.46 -10.61 -2.07
CA LEU A 9 21.07 -11.16 -3.29
C LEU A 9 20.09 -11.96 -4.15
N LYS A 10 18.93 -12.32 -3.60
CA LYS A 10 17.88 -13.05 -4.33
C LYS A 10 16.97 -12.12 -5.14
N LEU A 11 16.97 -10.81 -4.86
CA LEU A 11 16.21 -9.84 -5.64
C LEU A 11 16.78 -9.68 -7.04
N PRO A 12 15.93 -9.37 -8.04
CA PRO A 12 16.42 -9.00 -9.38
C PRO A 12 17.42 -7.84 -9.28
N ASN A 13 18.53 -7.93 -10.01
CA ASN A 13 19.58 -6.90 -10.00
C ASN A 13 19.11 -5.52 -10.45
N ASN A 14 17.95 -5.43 -11.10
CA ASN A 14 17.36 -4.20 -11.59
C ASN A 14 15.93 -4.05 -11.07
N TYR A 15 15.69 -2.93 -10.40
CA TYR A 15 14.33 -2.53 -10.05
C TYR A 15 13.56 -2.17 -11.34
N LEU A 16 12.37 -2.76 -11.50
CA LEU A 16 11.53 -2.65 -12.71
C LEU A 16 11.44 -1.21 -13.27
N PHE A 17 11.21 -0.23 -12.40
CA PHE A 17 11.06 1.17 -12.81
C PHE A 17 12.37 1.79 -13.32
N SER A 18 13.52 1.36 -12.82
CA SER A 18 14.83 1.78 -13.32
C SER A 18 15.08 1.28 -14.74
N ASP A 19 14.70 0.04 -15.04
CA ASP A 19 14.83 -0.53 -16.38
C ASP A 19 13.85 0.12 -17.37
N ILE A 20 12.62 0.40 -16.94
CA ILE A 20 11.67 1.16 -17.75
C ILE A 20 12.22 2.55 -18.06
N ALA A 21 12.78 3.25 -17.07
CA ALA A 21 13.38 4.57 -17.28
C ALA A 21 14.52 4.53 -18.31
N LYS A 22 15.42 3.53 -18.24
CA LYS A 22 16.50 3.32 -19.23
C LYS A 22 15.94 3.08 -20.63
N LYS A 23 14.93 2.21 -20.78
CA LYS A 23 14.26 1.93 -22.06
C LYS A 23 13.58 3.17 -22.64
N VAL A 24 12.89 3.94 -21.82
CA VAL A 24 12.26 5.21 -22.21
C VAL A 24 13.31 6.19 -22.73
N ASN A 25 14.42 6.37 -22.01
CA ASN A 25 15.50 7.27 -22.43
C ASN A 25 16.14 6.81 -23.75
N ALA A 26 16.42 5.52 -23.90
CA ALA A 26 16.95 4.97 -25.15
C ALA A 26 15.98 5.18 -26.31
N PHE A 27 14.68 4.98 -26.10
CA PHE A 27 13.67 5.24 -27.12
C PHE A 27 13.60 6.71 -27.54
N LYS A 28 13.64 7.64 -26.59
CA LYS A 28 13.65 9.09 -26.89
C LYS A 28 14.87 9.50 -27.71
N VAL A 29 16.05 8.94 -27.40
CA VAL A 29 17.28 9.20 -28.16
C VAL A 29 17.16 8.67 -29.60
N SER A 30 16.63 7.45 -29.76
CA SER A 30 16.49 6.84 -31.10
C SER A 30 15.33 7.38 -31.92
N HIS A 31 14.34 8.01 -31.29
CA HIS A 31 13.13 8.53 -31.94
C HIS A 31 12.80 9.95 -31.47
N PRO A 32 13.69 10.94 -31.72
CA PRO A 32 13.53 12.32 -31.17
C PRO A 32 12.30 13.05 -31.67
N GLN A 33 11.69 12.59 -32.79
CA GLN A 33 10.50 13.19 -33.40
C GLN A 33 9.18 12.57 -32.90
N LYS A 34 9.26 11.54 -32.01
CA LYS A 34 8.05 10.88 -31.51
C LYS A 34 7.70 11.35 -30.12
N ASP A 35 6.46 11.76 -29.93
CA ASP A 35 5.90 11.97 -28.60
C ASP A 35 5.69 10.62 -27.90
N LEU A 36 6.10 10.56 -26.64
CA LEU A 36 5.95 9.37 -25.80
C LEU A 36 4.91 9.61 -24.72
N ILE A 37 3.77 8.95 -24.86
CA ILE A 37 2.73 8.91 -23.82
C ILE A 37 3.13 7.86 -22.79
N ARG A 38 3.35 8.30 -21.54
CA ARG A 38 3.80 7.44 -20.44
C ARG A 38 2.59 6.99 -19.61
N LEU A 39 2.25 5.70 -19.70
CA LEU A 39 1.15 5.09 -18.96
C LEU A 39 1.61 4.03 -17.95
N GLY A 40 2.91 3.93 -17.71
CA GLY A 40 3.50 2.83 -16.93
C GLY A 40 3.62 3.08 -15.43
N ILE A 41 3.39 4.31 -14.97
CA ILE A 41 3.49 4.68 -13.55
C ILE A 41 2.26 5.51 -13.20
N GLY A 42 1.53 5.08 -12.17
CA GLY A 42 0.44 5.86 -11.58
C GLY A 42 1.02 6.99 -10.74
N ASP A 43 1.41 8.09 -11.38
CA ASP A 43 1.94 9.27 -10.73
C ASP A 43 0.90 10.37 -10.66
N VAL A 44 1.08 11.33 -9.72
CA VAL A 44 0.27 12.55 -9.69
C VAL A 44 0.67 13.44 -10.86
N THR A 45 -0.34 13.97 -11.55
CA THR A 45 -0.16 14.78 -12.76
C THR A 45 -0.59 16.23 -12.56
N GLN A 46 -1.14 16.55 -11.41
CA GLN A 46 -1.62 17.88 -11.07
C GLN A 46 -0.78 18.48 -9.93
N PRO A 47 -0.61 19.80 -9.90
CA PRO A 47 0.04 20.48 -8.79
C PRO A 47 -0.78 20.29 -7.49
N LEU A 48 -0.12 20.52 -6.35
CA LEU A 48 -0.80 20.51 -5.04
C LEU A 48 -1.96 21.53 -5.03
N PRO A 49 -3.06 21.20 -4.35
CA PRO A 49 -4.13 22.15 -4.10
C PRO A 49 -3.62 23.41 -3.37
N GLN A 50 -4.17 24.57 -3.71
CA GLN A 50 -3.77 25.84 -3.12
C GLN A 50 -3.85 25.82 -1.59
N ALA A 51 -4.89 25.18 -1.01
CA ALA A 51 -5.03 25.03 0.43
C ALA A 51 -3.85 24.26 1.08
N SER A 52 -3.30 23.26 0.39
CA SER A 52 -2.12 22.54 0.89
C SER A 52 -0.87 23.41 0.87
N ILE A 53 -0.69 24.21 -0.18
CA ILE A 53 0.42 25.18 -0.30
C ILE A 53 0.36 26.20 0.83
N GLU A 54 -0.83 26.78 1.08
CA GLU A 54 -1.03 27.75 2.15
C GLU A 54 -0.78 27.15 3.55
N ALA A 55 -1.23 25.92 3.77
CA ALA A 55 -0.97 25.21 5.03
C ALA A 55 0.52 24.95 5.26
N MET A 56 1.26 24.57 4.20
CA MET A 56 2.72 24.39 4.29
C MET A 56 3.45 25.71 4.60
N HIS A 57 3.05 26.84 3.99
CA HIS A 57 3.62 28.14 4.32
C HIS A 57 3.38 28.49 5.79
N LYS A 58 2.15 28.30 6.30
CA LYS A 58 1.83 28.52 7.72
C LYS A 58 2.67 27.64 8.64
N ALA A 59 2.84 26.36 8.29
CA ALA A 59 3.66 25.45 9.07
C ALA A 59 5.14 25.88 9.13
N VAL A 60 5.67 26.44 8.05
CA VAL A 60 7.03 27.01 8.03
C VAL A 60 7.11 28.25 8.92
N ASP A 61 6.12 29.15 8.86
CA ASP A 61 6.05 30.36 9.71
C ASP A 61 5.98 30.00 11.19
N GLU A 62 5.27 28.94 11.56
CA GLU A 62 5.21 28.42 12.94
C GLU A 62 6.57 28.04 13.50
N LEU A 63 7.52 27.60 12.65
CA LEU A 63 8.88 27.26 13.09
C LEU A 63 9.73 28.48 13.48
N ALA A 64 9.34 29.67 13.05
CA ALA A 64 10.09 30.92 13.30
C ALA A 64 9.83 31.50 14.69
N SER A 65 8.79 31.08 15.40
CA SER A 65 8.39 31.60 16.72
C SER A 65 8.61 30.55 17.81
N LYS A 66 9.16 30.97 18.95
CA LYS A 66 9.36 30.09 20.10
C LYS A 66 8.04 29.52 20.65
N GLU A 67 6.97 30.27 20.51
CA GLU A 67 5.62 29.92 21.03
C GLU A 67 4.95 28.83 20.18
N THR A 68 5.30 28.75 18.90
CA THR A 68 4.69 27.84 17.92
C THR A 68 5.65 26.79 17.39
N PHE A 69 6.95 26.94 17.67
CA PHE A 69 7.95 25.96 17.28
C PHE A 69 7.63 24.58 17.85
N ARG A 70 7.76 23.58 16.99
CA ARG A 70 7.53 22.17 17.33
C ARG A 70 8.85 21.40 17.17
N GLY A 71 9.27 20.73 18.26
CA GLY A 71 10.39 19.79 18.25
C GLY A 71 9.95 18.42 17.76
N TYR A 72 10.40 17.35 18.44
CA TYR A 72 9.90 16.01 18.17
C TYR A 72 8.39 15.95 18.37
N GLY A 73 7.69 15.43 17.36
CA GLY A 73 6.26 15.16 17.47
C GLY A 73 5.96 13.91 18.32
N PRO A 74 4.68 13.67 18.65
CA PRO A 74 4.26 12.42 19.23
C PRO A 74 4.55 11.25 18.28
N GLU A 75 4.92 10.09 18.83
CA GLU A 75 5.29 8.90 18.03
C GLU A 75 4.19 8.42 17.08
N GLN A 76 2.93 8.54 17.46
CA GLN A 76 1.78 8.18 16.62
C GLN A 76 1.38 9.27 15.62
N GLY A 77 1.84 10.50 15.81
CA GLY A 77 1.44 11.68 15.04
C GLY A 77 0.72 12.72 15.91
N TYR A 78 0.52 13.91 15.38
CA TYR A 78 -0.18 14.97 16.10
C TYR A 78 -1.67 14.71 16.19
N ASP A 79 -2.27 14.99 17.36
CA ASP A 79 -3.70 14.78 17.63
C ASP A 79 -4.59 15.46 16.58
N PHE A 80 -4.28 16.69 16.18
CA PHE A 80 -5.08 17.41 15.18
C PHE A 80 -5.17 16.69 13.83
N LEU A 81 -4.10 15.96 13.44
CA LEU A 81 -4.10 15.17 12.21
C LEU A 81 -4.85 13.84 12.40
N ILE A 82 -4.61 13.18 13.53
CA ILE A 82 -5.30 11.94 13.90
C ILE A 82 -6.82 12.18 13.97
N ASP A 83 -7.26 13.26 14.64
CA ASP A 83 -8.67 13.65 14.73
C ASP A 83 -9.27 13.96 13.35
N ALA A 84 -8.52 14.64 12.50
CA ALA A 84 -8.96 14.92 11.12
C ALA A 84 -9.14 13.62 10.30
N ILE A 85 -8.23 12.68 10.42
CA ILE A 85 -8.30 11.36 9.77
C ILE A 85 -9.51 10.58 10.30
N LEU A 86 -9.64 10.47 11.63
CA LEU A 86 -10.77 9.78 12.27
C LEU A 86 -12.11 10.32 11.81
N LYS A 87 -12.24 11.63 11.77
CA LYS A 87 -13.48 12.31 11.39
C LYS A 87 -13.82 12.18 9.92
N ASN A 88 -12.83 12.47 9.05
CA ASN A 88 -13.09 12.63 7.62
C ASN A 88 -12.95 11.34 6.83
N ASP A 89 -12.00 10.47 7.20
CA ASP A 89 -11.74 9.24 6.45
C ASP A 89 -12.53 8.04 6.98
N TYR A 90 -12.89 8.04 8.27
CA TYR A 90 -13.55 6.89 8.90
C TYR A 90 -14.96 7.18 9.41
N ALA A 91 -15.14 8.13 10.32
CA ALA A 91 -16.45 8.40 10.91
C ALA A 91 -17.50 8.83 9.88
N SER A 92 -17.09 9.58 8.86
CA SER A 92 -17.95 9.97 7.73
C SER A 92 -18.51 8.77 6.94
N ARG A 93 -17.88 7.58 7.08
CA ARG A 93 -18.27 6.32 6.44
C ARG A 93 -18.88 5.31 7.42
N GLY A 94 -19.18 5.74 8.64
CA GLY A 94 -19.72 4.87 9.70
C GLY A 94 -18.71 3.91 10.32
N VAL A 95 -17.41 4.17 10.13
CA VAL A 95 -16.32 3.42 10.76
C VAL A 95 -15.87 4.16 12.00
N HIS A 96 -15.80 3.47 13.14
CA HIS A 96 -15.35 4.03 14.41
C HIS A 96 -14.01 3.40 14.81
N LEU A 97 -12.96 4.23 14.81
CA LEU A 97 -11.64 3.92 15.31
C LEU A 97 -11.31 4.85 16.48
N GLU A 98 -10.46 4.37 17.37
CA GLU A 98 -9.90 5.16 18.46
C GLU A 98 -8.59 5.85 18.00
N SER A 99 -8.23 6.95 18.66
CA SER A 99 -6.99 7.67 18.35
C SER A 99 -5.75 6.79 18.45
N GLY A 100 -5.73 5.85 19.40
CA GLY A 100 -4.66 4.87 19.56
C GLY A 100 -4.56 3.81 18.46
N GLU A 101 -5.52 3.77 17.52
CA GLU A 101 -5.53 2.86 16.35
C GLU A 101 -4.98 3.54 15.08
N ILE A 102 -4.59 4.83 15.13
CA ILE A 102 -4.05 5.59 13.99
C ILE A 102 -2.56 5.86 14.24
N PHE A 103 -1.73 5.56 13.26
CA PHE A 103 -0.30 5.83 13.24
C PHE A 103 0.05 6.63 11.99
N VAL A 104 0.66 7.80 12.16
CA VAL A 104 1.14 8.65 11.06
C VAL A 104 2.61 8.35 10.83
N SER A 105 2.95 8.05 9.58
CA SER A 105 4.31 7.69 9.17
C SER A 105 4.78 8.51 7.98
N ASP A 106 5.95 8.19 7.46
CA ASP A 106 6.52 8.78 6.24
C ASP A 106 5.99 8.14 4.94
N GLY A 107 5.01 7.24 5.04
CA GLY A 107 4.27 6.72 3.88
C GLY A 107 4.01 5.22 3.90
N ALA A 108 2.93 4.82 3.23
CA ALA A 108 2.46 3.43 3.17
C ALA A 108 3.52 2.43 2.67
N LYS A 109 4.44 2.86 1.79
CA LYS A 109 5.52 1.99 1.31
C LYS A 109 6.50 1.64 2.42
N SER A 110 6.88 2.60 3.25
CA SER A 110 7.74 2.39 4.42
C SER A 110 7.04 1.49 5.43
N ASP A 111 5.77 1.72 5.71
CA ASP A 111 4.98 0.91 6.63
C ASP A 111 4.86 -0.53 6.15
N THR A 112 4.60 -0.74 4.85
CA THR A 112 4.52 -2.07 4.24
C THR A 112 5.86 -2.83 4.36
N GLY A 113 6.98 -2.12 4.28
CA GLY A 113 8.31 -2.70 4.50
C GLY A 113 8.55 -3.04 5.97
N ASN A 114 8.31 -2.07 6.85
CA ASN A 114 8.68 -2.15 8.26
C ASN A 114 7.78 -3.10 9.06
N ILE A 115 6.48 -3.22 8.71
CA ILE A 115 5.57 -4.16 9.41
C ILE A 115 6.09 -5.60 9.38
N GLY A 116 6.91 -5.92 8.38
CA GLY A 116 7.55 -7.21 8.28
C GLY A 116 8.45 -7.57 9.46
N ASP A 117 9.03 -6.59 10.16
CA ASP A 117 9.97 -6.82 11.25
C ASP A 117 9.30 -7.43 12.50
N ILE A 118 8.02 -7.16 12.70
CA ILE A 118 7.25 -7.74 13.82
C ILE A 118 6.62 -9.10 13.48
N LEU A 119 6.74 -9.56 12.23
CA LEU A 119 6.14 -10.79 11.75
C LEU A 119 7.19 -11.90 11.60
N ARG A 120 6.84 -13.12 12.00
CA ARG A 120 7.75 -14.28 11.92
C ARG A 120 8.17 -14.59 10.49
N HIS A 121 9.39 -15.10 10.33
CA HIS A 121 9.99 -15.44 9.02
C HIS A 121 9.37 -16.67 8.35
N ASP A 122 8.71 -17.54 9.12
CA ASP A 122 8.08 -18.76 8.63
C ASP A 122 6.60 -18.57 8.21
N ASN A 123 6.05 -17.36 8.32
CA ASN A 123 4.70 -17.05 7.83
C ASN A 123 4.61 -17.22 6.31
N SER A 124 3.57 -17.87 5.84
CA SER A 124 3.20 -17.94 4.43
C SER A 124 2.59 -16.63 3.95
N ILE A 125 2.88 -16.26 2.69
CA ILE A 125 2.45 -14.99 2.10
C ILE A 125 1.43 -15.26 1.01
N GLY A 126 0.31 -14.54 1.03
CA GLY A 126 -0.65 -14.48 -0.08
C GLY A 126 -0.62 -13.12 -0.76
N VAL A 127 -0.63 -13.11 -2.07
CA VAL A 127 -0.69 -11.90 -2.89
C VAL A 127 -1.61 -12.11 -4.07
N THR A 128 -2.30 -11.06 -4.52
CA THR A 128 -2.97 -11.08 -5.83
C THR A 128 -1.91 -11.11 -6.95
N ASP A 129 -2.25 -11.63 -8.12
CA ASP A 129 -1.34 -11.71 -9.25
C ASP A 129 -2.06 -11.23 -10.53
N PRO A 130 -1.74 -10.04 -11.07
CA PRO A 130 -0.60 -9.17 -10.71
C PRO A 130 -0.80 -8.34 -9.43
N ILE A 131 0.33 -7.92 -8.84
CA ILE A 131 0.38 -7.11 -7.61
C ILE A 131 1.52 -6.08 -7.67
N TYR A 132 1.47 -5.08 -6.81
CA TYR A 132 2.57 -4.16 -6.59
C TYR A 132 3.81 -4.91 -6.08
N PRO A 133 4.96 -4.87 -6.79
CA PRO A 133 6.12 -5.73 -6.49
C PRO A 133 6.67 -5.62 -5.08
N VAL A 134 6.49 -4.46 -4.43
CA VAL A 134 7.05 -4.18 -3.10
C VAL A 134 6.58 -5.18 -2.05
N TYR A 135 5.35 -5.71 -2.15
CA TYR A 135 4.87 -6.71 -1.18
C TYR A 135 5.66 -8.02 -1.26
N ILE A 136 6.06 -8.43 -2.45
CA ILE A 136 6.92 -9.61 -2.62
C ILE A 136 8.35 -9.26 -2.22
N ASP A 137 8.90 -8.15 -2.72
CA ASP A 137 10.29 -7.76 -2.50
C ASP A 137 10.61 -7.59 -1.01
N SER A 138 9.73 -6.96 -0.24
CA SER A 138 9.91 -6.82 1.22
C SER A 138 9.95 -8.19 1.92
N ASN A 139 9.11 -9.13 1.51
CA ASN A 139 9.11 -10.47 2.08
C ASN A 139 10.31 -11.31 1.62
N VAL A 140 10.86 -11.09 0.42
CA VAL A 140 12.15 -11.66 -0.01
C VAL A 140 13.27 -11.13 0.87
N MET A 141 13.35 -9.81 1.06
CA MET A 141 14.38 -9.17 1.90
C MET A 141 14.36 -9.67 3.35
N CYS A 142 13.17 -9.93 3.88
CA CYS A 142 12.99 -10.52 5.22
C CYS A 142 13.21 -12.05 5.27
N GLY A 143 13.45 -12.72 4.12
CA GLY A 143 13.64 -14.17 4.07
C GLY A 143 12.36 -15.02 4.10
N ARG A 144 11.16 -14.41 4.07
CA ARG A 144 9.87 -15.11 4.12
C ARG A 144 9.46 -15.78 2.81
N ALA A 145 9.93 -15.27 1.68
CA ALA A 145 9.44 -15.71 0.38
C ALA A 145 9.88 -17.13 -0.03
N GLY A 146 10.87 -17.72 0.67
CA GLY A 146 11.39 -19.04 0.35
C GLY A 146 12.42 -19.02 -0.79
N VAL A 147 12.31 -19.97 -1.72
CA VAL A 147 13.21 -20.14 -2.86
C VAL A 147 12.49 -19.72 -4.15
N LEU A 148 13.23 -19.10 -5.08
CA LEU A 148 12.69 -18.73 -6.38
C LEU A 148 12.79 -19.93 -7.34
N GLU A 149 11.65 -20.46 -7.77
CA GLU A 149 11.51 -21.58 -8.68
C GLU A 149 10.58 -21.22 -9.82
N ASN A 150 11.05 -21.38 -11.06
CA ASN A 150 10.27 -21.07 -12.27
C ASN A 150 9.63 -19.67 -12.27
N GLY A 151 10.32 -18.67 -11.71
CA GLY A 151 9.84 -17.29 -11.62
C GLY A 151 8.83 -17.03 -10.51
N ARG A 152 8.58 -17.99 -9.62
CA ARG A 152 7.68 -17.86 -8.45
C ARG A 152 8.40 -18.25 -7.17
N TRP A 153 8.06 -17.55 -6.08
CA TRP A 153 8.59 -17.83 -4.74
C TRP A 153 7.82 -18.96 -4.08
N SER A 154 8.52 -19.95 -3.53
CA SER A 154 7.92 -21.19 -3.02
C SER A 154 7.02 -21.00 -1.81
N ASN A 155 7.25 -19.96 -0.99
CA ASN A 155 6.41 -19.64 0.19
C ASN A 155 5.39 -18.52 -0.09
N VAL A 156 5.17 -18.18 -1.37
CA VAL A 156 4.18 -17.18 -1.79
C VAL A 156 3.02 -17.87 -2.51
N VAL A 157 1.81 -17.61 -2.03
CA VAL A 157 0.56 -18.01 -2.67
C VAL A 157 0.13 -16.91 -3.61
N TYR A 158 0.19 -17.18 -4.90
CA TYR A 158 -0.27 -16.26 -5.93
C TYR A 158 -1.76 -16.49 -6.20
N LEU A 159 -2.55 -15.44 -6.06
CA LEU A 159 -4.01 -15.47 -6.25
C LEU A 159 -4.32 -14.80 -7.60
N PRO A 160 -4.63 -15.55 -8.66
CA PRO A 160 -4.79 -14.99 -10.00
C PRO A 160 -5.92 -13.96 -10.07
N CYS A 161 -5.63 -12.77 -10.63
CA CYS A 161 -6.58 -11.73 -10.96
C CYS A 161 -6.53 -11.49 -12.47
N LEU A 162 -7.37 -12.21 -13.19
CA LEU A 162 -7.39 -12.27 -14.65
C LEU A 162 -8.73 -11.76 -15.19
N SER A 163 -8.78 -11.47 -16.49
CA SER A 163 -10.03 -11.07 -17.15
C SER A 163 -11.14 -12.12 -17.00
N GLU A 164 -10.77 -13.41 -17.02
CA GLU A 164 -11.67 -14.55 -16.93
C GLU A 164 -12.38 -14.65 -15.58
N ASN A 165 -11.78 -14.12 -14.52
CA ASN A 165 -12.39 -14.05 -13.19
C ASN A 165 -12.79 -12.62 -12.77
N ASN A 166 -12.90 -11.69 -13.74
CA ASN A 166 -13.20 -10.28 -13.51
C ASN A 166 -12.22 -9.63 -12.53
N PHE A 167 -10.97 -10.06 -12.50
CA PHE A 167 -9.91 -9.62 -11.58
C PHE A 167 -10.25 -9.81 -10.10
N ILE A 168 -11.18 -10.72 -9.78
CA ILE A 168 -11.55 -11.07 -8.40
C ILE A 168 -10.89 -12.40 -8.07
N PRO A 169 -9.90 -12.42 -7.14
CA PRO A 169 -9.22 -13.66 -6.79
C PRO A 169 -10.13 -14.60 -6.00
N ALA A 170 -10.03 -15.89 -6.28
CA ALA A 170 -10.74 -16.91 -5.51
C ALA A 170 -10.13 -17.06 -4.11
N ILE A 171 -10.98 -17.33 -3.13
CA ILE A 171 -10.54 -17.72 -1.79
C ILE A 171 -9.79 -19.06 -1.90
N PRO A 172 -8.54 -19.14 -1.39
CA PRO A 172 -7.78 -20.40 -1.47
C PRO A 172 -8.31 -21.45 -0.49
N ASP A 173 -8.09 -22.71 -0.82
CA ASP A 173 -8.44 -23.87 0.02
C ASP A 173 -7.41 -24.17 1.11
N ARG A 174 -6.33 -23.39 1.19
CA ARG A 174 -5.26 -23.52 2.18
C ARG A 174 -5.11 -22.25 3.01
N ARG A 175 -4.57 -22.39 4.21
CA ARG A 175 -4.25 -21.27 5.09
C ARG A 175 -3.12 -20.41 4.50
N ILE A 176 -3.28 -19.11 4.64
CA ILE A 176 -2.26 -18.08 4.41
C ILE A 176 -2.11 -17.30 5.71
N ASP A 177 -0.87 -17.06 6.17
CA ASP A 177 -0.66 -16.34 7.43
C ASP A 177 -0.74 -14.81 7.23
N ILE A 178 -0.16 -14.29 6.14
CA ILE A 178 -0.16 -12.86 5.79
C ILE A 178 -0.72 -12.70 4.38
N LEU A 179 -1.80 -11.94 4.24
CA LEU A 179 -2.46 -11.69 2.97
C LEU A 179 -2.39 -10.22 2.60
N TYR A 180 -1.75 -9.90 1.49
CA TYR A 180 -1.74 -8.55 0.93
C TYR A 180 -2.90 -8.37 -0.04
N LEU A 181 -3.74 -7.39 0.22
CA LEU A 181 -4.81 -6.95 -0.67
C LEU A 181 -4.65 -5.46 -0.95
N CYS A 182 -4.73 -5.06 -2.21
CA CYS A 182 -4.66 -3.66 -2.63
C CYS A 182 -5.91 -3.31 -3.44
N TYR A 183 -6.72 -2.37 -2.95
CA TYR A 183 -7.91 -1.92 -3.67
C TYR A 183 -8.18 -0.43 -3.45
N PRO A 184 -8.31 0.34 -4.53
CA PRO A 184 -8.12 -0.05 -5.94
C PRO A 184 -6.74 -0.65 -6.19
N ASN A 185 -6.69 -1.71 -7.01
CA ASN A 185 -5.47 -2.50 -7.17
C ASN A 185 -4.42 -1.80 -8.05
N ASN A 186 -3.17 -1.87 -7.63
CA ASN A 186 -2.01 -1.59 -8.45
C ASN A 186 -1.41 -2.94 -8.91
N PRO A 187 -1.39 -3.32 -10.23
CA PRO A 187 -1.49 -2.40 -11.38
C PRO A 187 -2.83 -2.40 -12.14
N THR A 188 -3.83 -3.19 -11.77
CA THR A 188 -5.01 -3.42 -12.62
C THR A 188 -6.05 -2.28 -12.59
N GLY A 189 -6.02 -1.44 -11.55
CA GLY A 189 -7.00 -0.38 -11.32
C GLY A 189 -8.39 -0.90 -10.89
N THR A 190 -8.52 -2.20 -10.63
CA THR A 190 -9.79 -2.81 -10.25
C THR A 190 -10.14 -2.55 -8.80
N VAL A 191 -11.42 -2.57 -8.50
CA VAL A 191 -12.00 -2.42 -7.17
C VAL A 191 -12.63 -3.72 -6.71
N ILE A 192 -12.98 -3.83 -5.42
CA ILE A 192 -13.65 -4.99 -4.85
C ILE A 192 -14.96 -4.58 -4.19
N SER A 193 -16.03 -5.34 -4.40
CA SER A 193 -17.32 -5.08 -3.74
C SER A 193 -17.27 -5.39 -2.25
N LYS A 194 -18.19 -4.80 -1.47
CA LYS A 194 -18.35 -5.14 -0.04
C LYS A 194 -18.61 -6.64 0.17
N ALA A 195 -19.34 -7.27 -0.74
CA ALA A 195 -19.65 -8.70 -0.65
C ALA A 195 -18.41 -9.57 -0.83
N GLU A 196 -17.56 -9.25 -1.81
CA GLU A 196 -16.31 -9.97 -2.05
C GLU A 196 -15.28 -9.71 -0.95
N LEU A 197 -15.13 -8.45 -0.52
CA LEU A 197 -14.20 -8.10 0.58
C LEU A 197 -14.60 -8.79 1.90
N LYS A 198 -15.91 -8.96 2.13
CA LYS A 198 -16.42 -9.72 3.28
C LYS A 198 -15.99 -11.20 3.26
N LYS A 199 -15.89 -11.82 2.09
CA LYS A 199 -15.38 -13.21 1.99
C LYS A 199 -13.94 -13.30 2.48
N TRP A 200 -13.10 -12.32 2.12
CA TRP A 200 -11.71 -12.25 2.58
C TRP A 200 -11.59 -12.00 4.09
N VAL A 201 -12.43 -11.12 4.64
CA VAL A 201 -12.46 -10.90 6.10
C VAL A 201 -12.93 -12.17 6.82
N ASN A 202 -13.94 -12.87 6.30
CA ASN A 202 -14.38 -14.14 6.89
C ASN A 202 -13.28 -15.22 6.81
N TYR A 203 -12.65 -15.37 5.65
CA TYR A 203 -11.50 -16.27 5.48
C TYR A 203 -10.40 -15.97 6.52
N ALA A 204 -10.08 -14.70 6.73
CA ALA A 204 -9.07 -14.29 7.68
C ALA A 204 -9.45 -14.61 9.13
N LEU A 205 -10.72 -14.42 9.49
CA LEU A 205 -11.24 -14.78 10.82
C LEU A 205 -11.24 -16.31 11.07
N GLU A 206 -11.49 -17.10 10.04
CA GLU A 206 -11.56 -18.57 10.13
C GLU A 206 -10.17 -19.22 10.14
N ASN A 207 -9.16 -18.54 9.55
CA ASN A 207 -7.81 -19.08 9.36
C ASN A 207 -6.73 -18.39 10.19
N ASP A 208 -7.08 -17.45 11.07
CA ASP A 208 -6.11 -16.59 11.80
C ASP A 208 -5.12 -15.90 10.84
N THR A 209 -5.62 -15.40 9.71
CA THR A 209 -4.84 -14.69 8.69
C THR A 209 -4.77 -13.20 9.03
N LEU A 210 -3.61 -12.59 8.94
CA LEU A 210 -3.47 -11.14 8.97
C LEU A 210 -3.62 -10.57 7.56
N ILE A 211 -4.62 -9.71 7.34
CA ILE A 211 -4.76 -8.95 6.10
C ILE A 211 -3.99 -7.63 6.22
N LEU A 212 -3.07 -7.40 5.30
CA LEU A 212 -2.40 -6.12 5.08
C LEU A 212 -3.10 -5.46 3.87
N TYR A 213 -3.99 -4.52 4.17
CA TYR A 213 -4.88 -3.90 3.18
C TYR A 213 -4.33 -2.55 2.75
N ASP A 214 -3.90 -2.44 1.48
CA ASP A 214 -3.41 -1.19 0.91
C ASP A 214 -4.53 -0.43 0.22
N ALA A 215 -4.92 0.70 0.81
CA ALA A 215 -5.95 1.61 0.33
C ALA A 215 -5.37 2.93 -0.24
N ALA A 216 -4.12 2.92 -0.71
CA ALA A 216 -3.46 4.14 -1.19
C ALA A 216 -4.20 4.85 -2.33
N TYR A 217 -5.02 4.14 -3.08
CA TYR A 217 -5.81 4.68 -4.21
C TYR A 217 -7.29 4.86 -3.88
N GLU A 218 -7.73 4.76 -2.64
CA GLU A 218 -9.15 4.82 -2.23
C GLU A 218 -9.86 6.10 -2.68
N ALA A 219 -9.15 7.23 -2.74
CA ALA A 219 -9.70 8.52 -3.17
C ALA A 219 -10.19 8.51 -4.63
N TYR A 220 -9.77 7.56 -5.45
CA TYR A 220 -10.22 7.40 -6.84
C TYR A 220 -11.48 6.56 -6.99
N ILE A 221 -12.01 5.98 -5.92
CA ILE A 221 -13.28 5.27 -5.93
C ILE A 221 -14.41 6.28 -6.15
N GLN A 222 -15.20 6.08 -7.22
CA GLN A 222 -16.32 6.95 -7.59
C GLN A 222 -17.67 6.29 -7.33
N ASP A 223 -17.71 4.96 -7.26
CA ASP A 223 -18.93 4.20 -6.99
C ASP A 223 -19.19 4.15 -5.48
N PRO A 224 -20.34 4.68 -5.00
CA PRO A 224 -20.66 4.73 -3.57
C PRO A 224 -20.85 3.34 -2.93
N ASP A 225 -21.08 2.31 -3.73
CA ASP A 225 -21.26 0.94 -3.23
C ASP A 225 -19.92 0.21 -2.99
N ILE A 226 -18.81 0.76 -3.49
CA ILE A 226 -17.47 0.21 -3.26
C ILE A 226 -16.90 0.72 -1.93
N PRO A 227 -16.37 -0.17 -1.06
CA PRO A 227 -15.80 0.26 0.22
C PRO A 227 -14.51 1.05 0.02
N HIS A 228 -14.37 2.14 0.74
CA HIS A 228 -13.14 2.96 0.80
C HIS A 228 -12.18 2.48 1.90
N SER A 229 -12.66 1.65 2.81
CA SER A 229 -11.89 1.07 3.90
C SER A 229 -12.30 -0.38 4.13
N ILE A 230 -11.33 -1.23 4.46
CA ILE A 230 -11.63 -2.59 4.89
C ILE A 230 -12.45 -2.61 6.17
N TYR A 231 -12.33 -1.58 7.00
CA TYR A 231 -13.06 -1.48 8.28
C TYR A 231 -14.55 -1.20 8.13
N GLU A 232 -15.05 -0.91 6.91
CA GLU A 232 -16.48 -0.94 6.61
C GLU A 232 -17.04 -2.38 6.66
N ILE A 233 -16.18 -3.39 6.68
CA ILE A 233 -16.56 -4.79 6.78
C ILE A 233 -16.51 -5.24 8.24
N LYS A 234 -17.64 -5.70 8.76
CA LYS A 234 -17.74 -6.21 10.13
C LYS A 234 -16.73 -7.34 10.38
N GLY A 235 -15.91 -7.17 11.42
CA GLY A 235 -14.89 -8.14 11.82
C GLY A 235 -13.49 -7.80 11.33
N ALA A 236 -13.32 -6.90 10.35
CA ALA A 236 -12.02 -6.53 9.79
C ALA A 236 -11.04 -5.99 10.83
N LYS A 237 -11.49 -5.21 11.81
CA LYS A 237 -10.63 -4.69 12.91
C LYS A 237 -9.88 -5.77 13.70
N LYS A 238 -10.32 -7.03 13.64
CA LYS A 238 -9.67 -8.14 14.34
C LYS A 238 -8.54 -8.79 13.53
N VAL A 239 -8.57 -8.63 12.22
CA VAL A 239 -7.73 -9.41 11.29
C VAL A 239 -7.04 -8.56 10.23
N ALA A 240 -7.20 -7.25 10.25
CA ALA A 240 -6.64 -6.38 9.20
C ALA A 240 -5.90 -5.17 9.78
N ILE A 241 -4.82 -4.81 9.09
CA ILE A 241 -4.15 -3.50 9.20
C ILE A 241 -4.32 -2.81 7.85
N GLU A 242 -4.81 -1.57 7.87
CA GLU A 242 -5.03 -0.76 6.67
C GLU A 242 -3.91 0.27 6.50
N PHE A 243 -3.30 0.30 5.32
CA PHE A 243 -2.34 1.31 4.91
C PHE A 243 -3.02 2.35 4.03
N ARG A 244 -2.79 3.62 4.33
CA ARG A 244 -3.27 4.76 3.56
C ARG A 244 -2.12 5.69 3.22
N SER A 245 -2.32 6.59 2.27
CA SER A 245 -1.28 7.53 1.89
C SER A 245 -1.86 8.83 1.35
N PHE A 246 -1.27 9.95 1.74
CA PHE A 246 -1.57 11.25 1.12
C PHE A 246 -0.89 11.42 -0.25
N SER A 247 -0.02 10.48 -0.66
CA SER A 247 0.65 10.54 -1.97
C SER A 247 -0.33 10.66 -3.13
N LYS A 248 -1.45 9.91 -3.08
CA LYS A 248 -2.44 9.90 -4.17
C LYS A 248 -3.63 10.80 -3.86
N THR A 249 -4.06 10.83 -2.61
CA THR A 249 -5.23 11.61 -2.16
C THR A 249 -4.96 13.11 -2.24
N ALA A 250 -3.78 13.57 -1.82
CA ALA A 250 -3.45 15.00 -1.74
C ALA A 250 -2.28 15.43 -2.64
N GLY A 251 -1.68 14.50 -3.38
CA GLY A 251 -0.58 14.81 -4.31
C GLY A 251 0.80 14.92 -3.66
N PHE A 252 0.96 14.46 -2.42
CA PHE A 252 2.26 14.41 -1.73
C PHE A 252 3.06 13.17 -2.16
N THR A 253 3.62 13.17 -3.37
CA THR A 253 4.36 12.03 -3.92
C THR A 253 5.83 12.34 -4.16
#